data_9d2de7e617dcec43c6195294cbf69cff
#
_entry.id   9d2de7e617dcec43c6195294cbf69cff
#
_cell.length_a   1.000
_cell.length_b   1.000
_cell.length_c   1.000
_cell.angle_alpha   90.00
_cell.angle_beta   90.00
_cell.angle_gamma   90.00
#
_symmetry.space_group_name_H-M   'P 1'
#
loop_
_entity.id
_entity.type
_entity.pdbx_description
1 polymer ?
#
loop_
_entity_poly.entity_id
_entity_poly.type
_entity_poly.pdbx_seq_one_letter_code
_entity_poly.pdbx_strand_id
1 'polypeptide(L)'
;FWATYAYYLASPLNFLIVLFPKRNMMDAMALLIVIKIGLCGLTSAWYFSTKSKGQTYMPLVFSLMFSLGSFIIGYYFNLMWLDSIAMLPLVMMGIERILKGERGSLFCISLFYALYCNYYIGFMLCLFSCLYFVVLWISAREIKIKNIITSAVNFGWHALLAGGMAAVVLLPAYVALGVTESAENSFPSPIKLFVNNLSQLTSQFAFCEPINIADDQIGVNAFCGTVTLILAVLYLLDKNIKLRERIAKTALLVLLYVSFDVNVLNYIWHGFHVQNGLPNRFAFIYIFLMLTMAFDAWRHMHKFKVWQILLAMAAPLAFAIYSAVTGLGERELYTYGITIGLLILYGMAMLIYRLGKMHREVFRSLFFFLAAVEMVSYAIFGVFCNGTVGRSTYLDEQIAYEKTTERQEGRQ
;
A
#
# COMPACT_ATOMS: atom_id res chain seq x y z
N PHE A 1 13.90 12.29 22.61
CA PHE A 1 14.12 13.16 21.44
C PHE A 1 14.46 12.35 20.17
N TRP A 2 15.52 11.50 20.17
CA TRP A 2 15.94 10.78 18.96
C TRP A 2 14.92 9.78 18.43
N ALA A 3 14.22 9.02 19.28
CA ALA A 3 13.16 8.13 18.85
C ALA A 3 12.01 8.89 18.18
N THR A 4 11.60 10.02 18.78
CA THR A 4 10.56 10.89 18.22
C THR A 4 11.00 11.53 16.90
N TYR A 5 12.25 12.02 16.83
CA TYR A 5 12.80 12.57 15.59
C TYR A 5 12.82 11.52 14.46
N ALA A 6 13.37 10.36 14.73
CA ALA A 6 13.51 9.29 13.75
C ALA A 6 12.18 8.72 13.25
N TYR A 7 11.12 8.85 14.06
CA TYR A 7 9.79 8.37 13.70
C TYR A 7 8.94 9.44 13.01
N TYR A 8 8.96 10.69 13.52
CA TYR A 8 7.99 11.72 13.08
C TYR A 8 8.60 12.81 12.18
N LEU A 9 9.87 13.16 12.36
CA LEU A 9 10.42 14.40 11.83
C LEU A 9 11.52 14.23 10.78
N ALA A 10 12.10 13.04 10.62
CA ALA A 10 13.29 12.83 9.81
C ALA A 10 13.10 13.10 8.30
N SER A 11 11.86 13.13 7.80
CA SER A 11 11.60 13.39 6.38
C SER A 11 12.07 14.80 5.97
N PRO A 12 12.91 14.93 4.91
CA PRO A 12 13.31 16.24 4.38
C PRO A 12 12.12 17.09 3.90
N LEU A 13 11.01 16.46 3.44
CA LEU A 13 9.83 17.20 3.03
C LEU A 13 9.13 17.90 4.19
N ASN A 14 9.29 17.42 5.42
CA ASN A 14 8.71 18.06 6.59
C ASN A 14 9.29 19.47 6.83
N PHE A 15 10.50 19.76 6.34
CA PHE A 15 11.08 21.10 6.44
C PHE A 15 10.31 22.16 5.65
N LEU A 16 9.47 21.79 4.68
CA LEU A 16 8.59 22.72 3.98
C LEU A 16 7.64 23.46 4.94
N ILE A 17 7.37 22.88 6.11
CA ILE A 17 6.51 23.50 7.13
C ILE A 17 7.08 24.83 7.67
N VAL A 18 8.41 24.99 7.64
CA VAL A 18 9.10 26.21 8.09
C VAL A 18 8.74 27.42 7.23
N LEU A 19 8.28 27.20 5.99
CA LEU A 19 7.83 28.26 5.09
C LEU A 19 6.47 28.87 5.49
N PHE A 20 5.78 28.27 6.46
CA PHE A 20 4.45 28.69 6.87
C PHE A 20 4.50 29.37 8.26
N PRO A 21 3.72 30.44 8.47
CA PRO A 21 3.54 31.02 9.79
C PRO A 21 2.88 29.99 10.74
N LYS A 22 3.15 30.10 12.05
CA LYS A 22 2.58 29.20 13.07
C LYS A 22 1.05 29.06 12.96
N ARG A 23 0.36 30.15 12.66
CA ARG A 23 -1.10 30.20 12.49
C ARG A 23 -1.63 29.29 11.35
N ASN A 24 -0.80 29.02 10.33
CA ASN A 24 -1.17 28.25 9.15
C ASN A 24 -0.58 26.82 9.18
N MET A 25 -0.22 26.32 10.34
CA MET A 25 0.43 25.02 10.49
C MET A 25 -0.44 23.87 9.95
N MET A 26 -1.77 23.92 10.17
CA MET A 26 -2.68 22.89 9.64
C MET A 26 -2.78 22.94 8.12
N ASP A 27 -2.77 24.13 7.52
CA ASP A 27 -2.75 24.28 6.06
C ASP A 27 -1.43 23.69 5.48
N ALA A 28 -0.31 23.91 6.17
CA ALA A 28 0.99 23.35 5.80
C ALA A 28 1.00 21.80 5.90
N MET A 29 0.44 21.25 6.97
CA MET A 29 0.31 19.79 7.14
C MET A 29 -0.59 19.18 6.05
N ALA A 30 -1.73 19.79 5.76
CA ALA A 30 -2.61 19.36 4.68
C ALA A 30 -1.91 19.36 3.32
N LEU A 31 -1.14 20.43 3.02
CA LEU A 31 -0.35 20.50 1.79
C LEU A 31 0.73 19.41 1.74
N LEU A 32 1.43 19.14 2.83
CA LEU A 32 2.41 18.06 2.91
C LEU A 32 1.78 16.70 2.66
N ILE A 33 0.60 16.42 3.21
CA ILE A 33 -0.14 15.18 2.96
C ILE A 33 -0.44 15.03 1.47
N VAL A 34 -0.97 16.08 0.82
CA VAL A 34 -1.28 16.05 -0.61
C VAL A 34 -0.03 15.81 -1.45
N ILE A 35 1.09 16.51 -1.14
CA ILE A 35 2.38 16.31 -1.83
C ILE A 35 2.84 14.86 -1.69
N LYS A 36 2.80 14.30 -0.49
CA LYS A 36 3.28 12.92 -0.23
C LYS A 36 2.39 11.85 -0.86
N ILE A 37 1.06 12.03 -0.86
CA ILE A 37 0.13 11.18 -1.63
C ILE A 37 0.42 11.29 -3.14
N GLY A 38 0.68 12.51 -3.63
CA GLY A 38 1.12 12.75 -5.01
C GLY A 38 2.43 12.02 -5.34
N LEU A 39 3.39 11.97 -4.41
CA LEU A 39 4.63 11.20 -4.58
C LEU A 39 4.37 9.70 -4.65
N CYS A 40 3.46 9.15 -3.83
CA CYS A 40 3.04 7.75 -3.95
C CYS A 40 2.46 7.46 -5.34
N GLY A 41 1.64 8.37 -5.87
CA GLY A 41 1.13 8.29 -7.23
C GLY A 41 2.22 8.39 -8.30
N LEU A 42 3.15 9.34 -8.17
CA LEU A 42 4.24 9.56 -9.13
C LEU A 42 5.19 8.35 -9.23
N THR A 43 5.64 7.84 -8.10
CA THR A 43 6.58 6.70 -8.06
C THR A 43 5.94 5.42 -8.58
N SER A 44 4.67 5.18 -8.24
CA SER A 44 3.91 4.03 -8.76
C SER A 44 3.60 4.19 -10.25
N ALA A 45 3.26 5.40 -10.75
CA ALA A 45 3.10 5.65 -12.17
C ALA A 45 4.40 5.39 -12.93
N TRP A 46 5.53 5.80 -12.38
CA TRP A 46 6.84 5.51 -12.98
C TRP A 46 7.09 3.99 -13.05
N TYR A 47 6.86 3.27 -11.96
CA TYR A 47 6.98 1.80 -11.93
C TYR A 47 6.12 1.13 -13.02
N PHE A 48 4.82 1.44 -13.08
CA PHE A 48 3.92 0.85 -14.08
C PHE A 48 4.25 1.30 -15.51
N SER A 49 4.75 2.51 -15.71
CA SER A 49 5.19 3.00 -17.02
C SER A 49 6.35 2.18 -17.57
N THR A 50 7.31 1.76 -16.74
CA THR A 50 8.41 0.88 -17.19
C THR A 50 7.91 -0.48 -17.69
N LYS A 51 6.74 -0.91 -17.28
CA LYS A 51 6.11 -2.19 -17.66
C LYS A 51 5.10 -2.06 -18.80
N SER A 52 4.65 -0.84 -19.12
CA SER A 52 3.48 -0.61 -19.99
C SER A 52 3.74 -0.75 -21.49
N LYS A 53 4.99 -0.82 -21.95
CA LYS A 53 5.34 -0.87 -23.37
C LYS A 53 4.58 0.15 -24.25
N GLY A 54 4.52 1.42 -23.81
CA GLY A 54 3.89 2.51 -24.58
C GLY A 54 2.38 2.71 -24.36
N GLN A 55 1.79 2.10 -23.34
CA GLN A 55 0.40 2.38 -22.96
C GLN A 55 0.35 3.60 -22.02
N THR A 56 -0.19 4.71 -22.49
CA THR A 56 -0.08 6.01 -21.80
C THR A 56 -0.97 6.11 -20.56
N TYR A 57 -2.20 5.57 -20.59
CA TYR A 57 -3.20 5.82 -19.54
C TYR A 57 -3.23 4.77 -18.42
N MET A 58 -2.88 3.53 -18.70
CA MET A 58 -2.99 2.46 -17.71
C MET A 58 -2.05 2.60 -16.52
N PRO A 59 -0.79 3.05 -16.67
CA PRO A 59 0.05 3.38 -15.53
C PRO A 59 -0.59 4.38 -14.57
N LEU A 60 -1.34 5.37 -15.08
CA LEU A 60 -2.05 6.35 -14.25
C LEU A 60 -3.20 5.71 -13.48
N VAL A 61 -3.97 4.80 -14.10
CA VAL A 61 -5.05 4.07 -13.41
C VAL A 61 -4.51 3.34 -12.19
N PHE A 62 -3.49 2.50 -12.40
CA PHE A 62 -2.92 1.70 -11.31
C PHE A 62 -2.19 2.54 -10.27
N SER A 63 -1.68 3.71 -10.66
CA SER A 63 -1.11 4.65 -9.70
C SER A 63 -2.17 5.35 -8.84
N LEU A 64 -3.33 5.70 -9.42
CA LEU A 64 -4.48 6.19 -8.67
C LEU A 64 -5.00 5.14 -7.69
N MET A 65 -5.10 3.88 -8.13
CA MET A 65 -5.49 2.77 -7.26
C MET A 65 -4.54 2.57 -6.09
N PHE A 66 -3.26 2.84 -6.25
CA PHE A 66 -2.30 2.80 -5.15
C PHE A 66 -2.42 4.02 -4.24
N SER A 67 -2.33 5.22 -4.82
CA SER A 67 -2.26 6.48 -4.06
C SER A 67 -3.59 6.88 -3.39
N LEU A 68 -4.72 6.44 -3.93
CA LEU A 68 -6.06 6.65 -3.37
C LEU A 68 -6.66 5.36 -2.77
N GLY A 69 -5.87 4.30 -2.63
CA GLY A 69 -6.29 3.06 -2.00
C GLY A 69 -6.55 3.22 -0.50
N SER A 70 -7.29 2.27 0.07
CA SER A 70 -7.79 2.38 1.45
C SER A 70 -6.69 2.57 2.50
N PHE A 71 -5.52 1.99 2.30
CA PHE A 71 -4.42 2.17 3.25
C PHE A 71 -3.96 3.63 3.34
N ILE A 72 -3.71 4.27 2.19
CA ILE A 72 -3.25 5.65 2.16
C ILE A 72 -4.36 6.59 2.62
N ILE A 73 -5.59 6.39 2.15
CA ILE A 73 -6.75 7.22 2.56
C ILE A 73 -7.15 6.96 4.01
N GLY A 74 -6.95 5.75 4.54
CA GLY A 74 -7.22 5.45 5.94
C GLY A 74 -6.20 6.04 6.91
N TYR A 75 -4.95 6.15 6.46
CA TYR A 75 -3.82 6.51 7.31
C TYR A 75 -3.08 7.78 6.86
N TYR A 76 -3.66 8.63 6.01
CA TYR A 76 -3.01 9.85 5.49
C TYR A 76 -2.53 10.80 6.59
N PHE A 77 -3.20 10.85 7.73
CA PHE A 77 -2.82 11.68 8.87
C PHE A 77 -1.49 11.24 9.50
N ASN A 78 -1.04 10.00 9.26
CA ASN A 78 0.32 9.54 9.58
C ASN A 78 1.29 10.00 8.48
N LEU A 79 1.40 11.29 8.30
CA LEU A 79 2.21 11.92 7.23
C LEU A 79 3.67 11.44 7.24
N MET A 80 4.19 10.96 8.38
CA MET A 80 5.53 10.44 8.55
C MET A 80 5.74 9.06 7.89
N TRP A 81 4.68 8.32 7.53
CA TRP A 81 4.79 7.03 6.84
C TRP A 81 4.85 7.19 5.32
N LEU A 82 4.21 8.24 4.79
CA LEU A 82 3.94 8.40 3.36
C LEU A 82 5.22 8.49 2.51
N ASP A 83 6.29 9.10 3.04
CA ASP A 83 7.59 9.17 2.36
C ASP A 83 8.16 7.77 2.09
N SER A 84 8.17 6.93 3.13
CA SER A 84 8.68 5.57 3.02
C SER A 84 7.79 4.69 2.14
N ILE A 85 6.47 4.88 2.20
CA ILE A 85 5.49 4.20 1.34
C ILE A 85 5.71 4.58 -0.13
N ALA A 86 5.97 5.86 -0.41
CA ALA A 86 6.26 6.34 -1.76
C ALA A 86 7.53 5.69 -2.37
N MET A 87 8.44 5.17 -1.55
CA MET A 87 9.64 4.50 -2.03
C MET A 87 9.39 3.04 -2.43
N LEU A 88 8.31 2.39 -1.99
CA LEU A 88 8.03 0.98 -2.30
C LEU A 88 8.10 0.67 -3.82
N PRO A 89 7.45 1.43 -4.72
CA PRO A 89 7.56 1.18 -6.16
C PRO A 89 8.99 1.23 -6.69
N LEU A 90 9.80 2.17 -6.17
CA LEU A 90 11.19 2.35 -6.60
C LEU A 90 12.10 1.25 -6.05
N VAL A 91 11.88 0.82 -4.82
CA VAL A 91 12.54 -0.34 -4.20
C VAL A 91 12.30 -1.58 -5.05
N MET A 92 11.04 -1.88 -5.40
CA MET A 92 10.71 -3.03 -6.25
C MET A 92 11.37 -2.93 -7.63
N MET A 93 11.31 -1.75 -8.27
CA MET A 93 11.96 -1.52 -9.56
C MET A 93 13.47 -1.69 -9.47
N GLY A 94 14.10 -1.25 -8.39
CA GLY A 94 15.52 -1.41 -8.13
C GLY A 94 15.93 -2.88 -8.00
N ILE A 95 15.15 -3.70 -7.28
CA ILE A 95 15.37 -5.15 -7.15
C ILE A 95 15.23 -5.84 -8.52
N GLU A 96 14.21 -5.49 -9.31
CA GLU A 96 14.04 -6.01 -10.66
C GLU A 96 15.22 -5.70 -11.58
N ARG A 97 15.83 -4.50 -11.45
CA ARG A 97 17.03 -4.11 -12.19
C ARG A 97 18.25 -4.91 -11.76
N ILE A 98 18.45 -5.13 -10.45
CA ILE A 98 19.55 -5.98 -9.96
C ILE A 98 19.50 -7.37 -10.58
N LEU A 99 18.31 -7.98 -10.66
CA LEU A 99 18.14 -9.31 -11.25
C LEU A 99 18.35 -9.35 -12.77
N LYS A 100 18.25 -8.20 -13.44
CA LYS A 100 18.64 -8.04 -14.85
C LYS A 100 20.14 -7.80 -15.05
N GLY A 101 20.92 -7.74 -13.97
CA GLY A 101 22.35 -7.46 -14.00
C GLY A 101 22.71 -5.97 -14.04
N GLU A 102 21.73 -5.08 -13.80
CA GLU A 102 21.96 -3.64 -13.71
C GLU A 102 22.52 -3.24 -12.33
N ARG A 103 22.99 -1.98 -12.22
CA ARG A 103 23.47 -1.43 -10.95
C ARG A 103 22.34 -1.31 -9.92
N GLY A 104 22.63 -1.62 -8.65
CA GLY A 104 21.67 -1.54 -7.55
C GLY A 104 21.45 -0.14 -6.98
N SER A 105 21.93 0.91 -7.64
CA SER A 105 21.85 2.30 -7.12
C SER A 105 20.43 2.77 -6.85
N LEU A 106 19.48 2.43 -7.72
CA LEU A 106 18.08 2.80 -7.49
C LEU A 106 17.53 2.13 -6.23
N PHE A 107 17.81 0.84 -6.05
CA PHE A 107 17.43 0.11 -4.83
C PHE A 107 18.07 0.72 -3.59
N CYS A 108 19.37 0.99 -3.64
CA CYS A 108 20.12 1.59 -2.54
C CYS A 108 19.54 2.94 -2.11
N ILE A 109 19.35 3.86 -3.06
CA ILE A 109 18.88 5.22 -2.77
C ILE A 109 17.42 5.22 -2.27
N SER A 110 16.56 4.43 -2.90
CA SER A 110 15.15 4.37 -2.48
C SER A 110 14.99 3.71 -1.11
N LEU A 111 15.76 2.65 -0.82
CA LEU A 111 15.74 2.01 0.49
C LEU A 111 16.36 2.90 1.58
N PHE A 112 17.47 3.56 1.27
CA PHE A 112 18.07 4.56 2.17
C PHE A 112 17.06 5.64 2.54
N TYR A 113 16.42 6.25 1.55
CA TYR A 113 15.45 7.32 1.80
C TYR A 113 14.27 6.84 2.66
N ALA A 114 13.76 5.62 2.39
CA ALA A 114 12.70 5.03 3.19
C ALA A 114 13.11 4.82 4.65
N LEU A 115 14.30 4.25 4.89
CA LEU A 115 14.85 4.03 6.23
C LEU A 115 15.14 5.32 6.97
N TYR A 116 15.62 6.33 6.25
CA TYR A 116 15.94 7.65 6.82
C TYR A 116 14.67 8.40 7.24
N CYS A 117 13.63 8.39 6.41
CA CYS A 117 12.38 9.11 6.70
C CYS A 117 11.56 8.48 7.82
N ASN A 118 11.50 7.15 7.87
CA ASN A 118 10.78 6.43 8.91
C ASN A 118 11.37 5.00 9.06
N TYR A 119 12.07 4.76 10.14
CA TYR A 119 12.71 3.46 10.39
C TYR A 119 11.72 2.30 10.45
N TYR A 120 10.51 2.53 10.95
CA TYR A 120 9.50 1.50 11.17
C TYR A 120 8.90 0.99 9.85
N ILE A 121 8.45 1.89 8.97
CA ILE A 121 8.00 1.53 7.62
C ILE A 121 9.17 1.03 6.78
N GLY A 122 10.36 1.63 6.97
CA GLY A 122 11.61 1.19 6.34
C GLY A 122 11.96 -0.27 6.68
N PHE A 123 11.75 -0.70 7.93
CA PHE A 123 11.93 -2.11 8.33
C PHE A 123 10.99 -3.04 7.55
N MET A 124 9.70 -2.68 7.41
CA MET A 124 8.75 -3.46 6.61
C MET A 124 9.19 -3.58 5.14
N LEU A 125 9.74 -2.50 4.58
CA LEU A 125 10.31 -2.52 3.24
C LEU A 125 11.56 -3.40 3.12
N CYS A 126 12.43 -3.43 4.15
CA CYS A 126 13.57 -4.34 4.18
C CYS A 126 13.12 -5.81 4.16
N LEU A 127 12.19 -6.16 5.04
CA LEU A 127 11.65 -7.52 5.11
C LEU A 127 11.00 -7.93 3.78
N PHE A 128 10.15 -7.06 3.24
CA PHE A 128 9.53 -7.29 1.94
C PHE A 128 10.55 -7.40 0.81
N SER A 129 11.60 -6.58 0.81
CA SER A 129 12.66 -6.61 -0.21
C SER A 129 13.35 -7.97 -0.29
N CYS A 130 13.62 -8.59 0.86
CA CYS A 130 14.20 -9.93 0.93
C CYS A 130 13.24 -10.97 0.32
N LEU A 131 11.96 -10.95 0.71
CA LEU A 131 10.95 -11.87 0.21
C LEU A 131 10.72 -11.68 -1.30
N TYR A 132 10.62 -10.43 -1.75
CA TYR A 132 10.39 -10.11 -3.15
C TYR A 132 11.59 -10.50 -4.02
N PHE A 133 12.82 -10.31 -3.54
CA PHE A 133 14.03 -10.78 -4.22
C PHE A 133 13.97 -12.29 -4.46
N VAL A 134 13.61 -13.08 -3.44
CA VAL A 134 13.45 -14.54 -3.55
C VAL A 134 12.36 -14.91 -4.56
N VAL A 135 11.21 -14.23 -4.52
CA VAL A 135 10.11 -14.46 -5.46
C VAL A 135 10.53 -14.20 -6.90
N LEU A 136 11.20 -13.08 -7.15
CA LEU A 136 11.69 -12.74 -8.48
C LEU A 136 12.76 -13.72 -8.96
N TRP A 137 13.62 -14.18 -8.06
CA TRP A 137 14.62 -15.18 -8.38
C TRP A 137 13.99 -16.52 -8.78
N ILE A 138 13.00 -17.03 -8.03
CA ILE A 138 12.23 -18.25 -8.37
C ILE A 138 11.55 -18.08 -9.75
N SER A 139 11.10 -16.86 -10.07
CA SER A 139 10.42 -16.50 -11.31
C SER A 139 11.34 -16.40 -12.52
N ALA A 140 12.66 -16.31 -12.31
CA ALA A 140 13.65 -16.09 -13.36
C ALA A 140 13.67 -17.20 -14.42
N ARG A 141 14.05 -16.84 -15.66
CA ARG A 141 13.94 -17.76 -16.82
C ARG A 141 15.00 -18.87 -16.81
N GLU A 142 16.21 -18.54 -16.36
CA GLU A 142 17.34 -19.45 -16.27
C GLU A 142 18.00 -19.29 -14.91
N ILE A 143 18.05 -20.39 -14.18
CA ILE A 143 18.71 -20.44 -12.86
C ILE A 143 20.17 -20.84 -13.10
N LYS A 144 21.00 -19.89 -13.52
CA LYS A 144 22.45 -20.07 -13.50
C LYS A 144 22.96 -19.65 -12.12
N ILE A 145 23.52 -20.60 -11.36
CA ILE A 145 24.01 -20.39 -9.97
C ILE A 145 24.92 -19.16 -9.88
N LYS A 146 25.82 -18.96 -10.85
CA LYS A 146 26.71 -17.80 -10.88
C LYS A 146 25.94 -16.46 -10.93
N ASN A 147 24.89 -16.36 -11.73
CA ASN A 147 24.08 -15.14 -11.84
C ASN A 147 23.28 -14.87 -10.56
N ILE A 148 22.89 -15.94 -9.82
CA ILE A 148 22.20 -15.83 -8.55
C ILE A 148 23.12 -15.22 -7.51
N ILE A 149 24.30 -15.83 -7.32
CA ILE A 149 25.28 -15.36 -6.33
C ILE A 149 25.64 -13.90 -6.61
N THR A 150 25.89 -13.55 -7.88
CA THR A 150 26.20 -12.16 -8.25
C THR A 150 25.05 -11.21 -7.94
N SER A 151 23.80 -11.60 -8.22
CA SER A 151 22.63 -10.76 -7.93
C SER A 151 22.38 -10.67 -6.42
N ALA A 152 22.57 -11.78 -5.67
CA ALA A 152 22.42 -11.78 -4.22
C ALA A 152 23.50 -10.93 -3.53
N VAL A 153 24.73 -11.01 -3.97
CA VAL A 153 25.82 -10.14 -3.48
C VAL A 153 25.53 -8.68 -3.81
N ASN A 154 25.09 -8.39 -5.05
CA ASN A 154 24.72 -7.03 -5.47
C ASN A 154 23.54 -6.50 -4.62
N PHE A 155 22.51 -7.29 -4.41
CA PHE A 155 21.37 -6.95 -3.54
C PHE A 155 21.82 -6.68 -2.10
N GLY A 156 22.56 -7.62 -1.49
CA GLY A 156 23.04 -7.51 -0.10
C GLY A 156 23.96 -6.31 0.09
N TRP A 157 24.89 -6.08 -0.85
CA TRP A 157 25.80 -4.92 -0.80
C TRP A 157 25.05 -3.59 -0.82
N HIS A 158 24.07 -3.42 -1.73
CA HIS A 158 23.31 -2.19 -1.81
C HIS A 158 22.31 -2.03 -0.65
N ALA A 159 21.81 -3.12 -0.07
CA ALA A 159 21.01 -3.07 1.15
C ALA A 159 21.86 -2.61 2.34
N LEU A 160 23.10 -3.14 2.50
CA LEU A 160 24.03 -2.70 3.54
C LEU A 160 24.45 -1.25 3.35
N LEU A 161 24.69 -0.80 2.12
CA LEU A 161 25.00 0.61 1.84
C LEU A 161 23.81 1.52 2.23
N ALA A 162 22.57 1.12 1.89
CA ALA A 162 21.38 1.88 2.26
C ALA A 162 21.24 1.99 3.78
N GLY A 163 21.36 0.88 4.50
CA GLY A 163 21.35 0.86 5.98
C GLY A 163 22.50 1.68 6.58
N GLY A 164 23.70 1.56 6.02
CA GLY A 164 24.88 2.33 6.45
C GLY A 164 24.70 3.84 6.30
N MET A 165 24.14 4.29 5.18
CA MET A 165 23.81 5.72 4.99
C MET A 165 22.70 6.19 5.95
N ALA A 166 21.74 5.34 6.27
CA ALA A 166 20.67 5.65 7.23
C ALA A 166 21.10 5.51 8.69
N ALA A 167 22.31 4.99 8.99
CA ALA A 167 22.79 4.71 10.34
C ALA A 167 22.82 5.95 11.24
N VAL A 168 22.98 7.12 10.66
CA VAL A 168 22.92 8.41 11.38
C VAL A 168 21.58 8.61 12.11
N VAL A 169 20.50 8.05 11.59
CA VAL A 169 19.17 8.08 12.22
C VAL A 169 18.87 6.78 12.94
N LEU A 170 19.24 5.64 12.34
CA LEU A 170 18.90 4.31 12.85
C LEU A 170 19.62 3.97 14.16
N LEU A 171 20.92 4.27 14.28
CA LEU A 171 21.67 3.91 15.49
C LEU A 171 21.20 4.67 16.74
N PRO A 172 21.02 6.01 16.71
CA PRO A 172 20.47 6.71 17.85
C PRO A 172 19.01 6.28 18.16
N ALA A 173 18.21 5.97 17.12
CA ALA A 173 16.85 5.47 17.32
C ALA A 173 16.85 4.10 18.03
N TYR A 174 17.73 3.18 17.61
CA TYR A 174 17.87 1.87 18.22
C TYR A 174 18.22 1.96 19.73
N VAL A 175 19.20 2.80 20.07
CA VAL A 175 19.57 3.03 21.47
C VAL A 175 18.42 3.64 22.26
N ALA A 176 17.71 4.62 21.67
CA ALA A 176 16.60 5.28 22.35
C ALA A 176 15.39 4.34 22.54
N LEU A 177 15.11 3.44 21.60
CA LEU A 177 14.05 2.44 21.70
C LEU A 177 14.32 1.41 22.79
N GLY A 178 15.57 1.06 23.03
CA GLY A 178 15.98 0.11 24.08
C GLY A 178 15.60 0.52 25.51
N VAL A 179 15.26 1.80 25.75
CA VAL A 179 14.80 2.32 27.05
C VAL A 179 13.30 2.66 27.06
N THR A 180 12.55 2.25 26.03
CA THR A 180 11.13 2.48 25.95
C THR A 180 10.34 1.18 26.23
N GLU A 181 9.05 1.31 26.54
CA GLU A 181 8.11 0.20 26.74
C GLU A 181 8.11 -0.82 25.58
N SER A 182 8.49 -0.39 24.37
CA SER A 182 8.66 -1.27 23.21
C SER A 182 9.73 -2.34 23.39
N ALA A 183 10.66 -2.17 24.33
CA ALA A 183 11.71 -3.17 24.64
C ALA A 183 11.20 -4.33 25.49
N GLU A 184 10.05 -4.19 26.14
CA GLU A 184 9.49 -5.19 27.05
C GLU A 184 8.59 -6.22 26.39
N ASN A 185 8.38 -6.14 25.07
CA ASN A 185 7.49 -7.03 24.34
C ASN A 185 8.02 -8.47 24.27
N SER A 186 7.26 -9.40 24.82
CA SER A 186 7.53 -10.84 24.71
C SER A 186 6.99 -11.41 23.40
N PHE A 187 7.63 -12.48 22.91
CA PHE A 187 7.17 -13.23 21.74
C PHE A 187 5.73 -13.71 21.95
N PRO A 188 4.82 -13.49 20.99
CA PRO A 188 3.41 -13.87 21.14
C PRO A 188 3.25 -15.38 21.23
N SER A 189 2.77 -15.84 22.39
CA SER A 189 2.49 -17.25 22.69
C SER A 189 1.16 -17.34 23.46
N PRO A 190 0.25 -18.25 23.08
CA PRO A 190 0.30 -19.19 21.95
C PRO A 190 0.08 -18.51 20.58
N ILE A 191 0.34 -19.25 19.50
CA ILE A 191 -0.02 -18.83 18.15
C ILE A 191 -1.53 -18.72 18.07
N LYS A 192 -2.03 -17.54 17.70
CA LYS A 192 -3.47 -17.24 17.62
C LYS A 192 -3.80 -16.62 16.27
N LEU A 193 -5.01 -16.89 15.82
CA LEU A 193 -5.66 -16.07 14.79
C LEU A 193 -6.33 -14.89 15.50
N PHE A 194 -6.27 -13.73 14.91
CA PHE A 194 -6.99 -12.56 15.42
C PHE A 194 -8.47 -12.65 15.04
N VAL A 195 -8.79 -13.06 13.80
CA VAL A 195 -10.15 -13.29 13.32
C VAL A 195 -10.33 -14.78 13.04
N ASN A 196 -11.26 -15.41 13.72
CA ASN A 196 -11.59 -16.81 13.48
C ASN A 196 -12.38 -17.03 12.17
N ASN A 197 -12.54 -16.00 11.36
CA ASN A 197 -13.33 -16.05 10.13
C ASN A 197 -12.63 -15.34 8.97
N LEU A 198 -11.98 -16.13 8.12
CA LEU A 198 -11.25 -15.65 6.94
C LEU A 198 -12.13 -14.82 5.98
N SER A 199 -13.43 -15.08 5.95
CA SER A 199 -14.37 -14.35 5.12
C SER A 199 -14.63 -12.94 5.63
N GLN A 200 -14.60 -12.72 6.95
CA GLN A 200 -14.68 -11.39 7.55
C GLN A 200 -13.47 -10.54 7.15
N LEU A 201 -12.26 -11.12 7.17
CA LEU A 201 -11.06 -10.46 6.69
C LEU A 201 -11.18 -10.10 5.20
N THR A 202 -11.74 -11.01 4.38
CA THR A 202 -11.89 -10.80 2.94
C THR A 202 -12.95 -9.74 2.61
N SER A 203 -13.97 -9.54 3.46
CA SER A 203 -15.00 -8.50 3.25
C SER A 203 -14.41 -7.09 3.22
N GLN A 204 -13.25 -6.87 3.82
CA GLN A 204 -12.57 -5.58 3.88
C GLN A 204 -11.94 -5.13 2.54
N PHE A 205 -12.08 -5.92 1.49
CA PHE A 205 -11.73 -5.54 0.12
C PHE A 205 -12.92 -4.93 -0.65
N ALA A 206 -14.08 -4.80 -0.02
CA ALA A 206 -15.25 -4.19 -0.64
C ALA A 206 -15.14 -2.66 -0.71
N PHE A 207 -15.78 -2.08 -1.70
CA PHE A 207 -15.91 -0.63 -1.82
C PHE A 207 -16.71 -0.06 -0.63
N CYS A 208 -16.40 1.17 -0.24
CA CYS A 208 -17.04 1.86 0.91
C CYS A 208 -16.92 1.11 2.25
N GLU A 209 -15.91 0.28 2.37
CA GLU A 209 -15.54 -0.29 3.67
C GLU A 209 -15.18 0.83 4.63
N PRO A 210 -15.76 0.89 5.85
CA PRO A 210 -15.34 1.85 6.85
C PRO A 210 -13.84 1.71 7.12
N ILE A 211 -13.14 2.82 7.07
CA ILE A 211 -11.71 2.86 7.30
C ILE A 211 -11.47 2.65 8.79
N ASN A 212 -10.76 1.58 9.12
CA ASN A 212 -10.45 1.25 10.49
C ASN A 212 -9.22 2.07 10.96
N ILE A 213 -9.46 3.11 11.75
CA ILE A 213 -8.43 4.05 12.16
C ILE A 213 -7.80 3.67 13.50
N ALA A 214 -8.60 3.26 14.47
CA ALA A 214 -8.19 3.22 15.88
C ALA A 214 -8.66 1.99 16.66
N ASP A 215 -9.21 0.99 15.99
CA ASP A 215 -9.72 -0.20 16.67
C ASP A 215 -8.58 -1.17 16.98
N ASP A 216 -8.57 -1.74 18.19
CA ASP A 216 -7.71 -2.86 18.57
C ASP A 216 -8.06 -4.14 17.79
N GLN A 217 -9.15 -4.12 17.06
CA GLN A 217 -9.60 -5.19 16.19
C GLN A 217 -8.91 -5.11 14.82
N ILE A 218 -8.99 -6.21 14.09
CA ILE A 218 -8.25 -6.44 12.88
C ILE A 218 -8.93 -5.76 11.70
N GLY A 219 -8.62 -4.49 11.51
CA GLY A 219 -8.91 -3.80 10.26
C GLY A 219 -7.79 -3.98 9.27
N VAL A 220 -8.11 -4.38 8.05
CA VAL A 220 -7.16 -4.37 6.93
C VAL A 220 -7.64 -3.34 5.93
N ASN A 221 -6.98 -2.20 5.87
CA ASN A 221 -7.23 -1.22 4.82
C ASN A 221 -6.59 -1.72 3.52
N ALA A 222 -7.27 -2.60 2.79
CA ALA A 222 -6.70 -3.30 1.62
C ALA A 222 -7.45 -3.03 0.31
N PHE A 223 -8.53 -2.24 0.32
CA PHE A 223 -9.24 -1.87 -0.91
C PHE A 223 -8.36 -1.01 -1.81
N CYS A 224 -8.26 -1.41 -3.07
CA CYS A 224 -7.49 -0.70 -4.10
C CYS A 224 -8.18 -0.73 -5.48
N GLY A 225 -9.49 -0.66 -5.46
CA GLY A 225 -10.34 -0.70 -6.65
C GLY A 225 -10.95 -2.08 -6.90
N THR A 226 -12.26 -2.11 -7.07
CA THR A 226 -13.07 -3.34 -7.23
C THR A 226 -12.58 -4.21 -8.38
N VAL A 227 -12.11 -3.59 -9.46
CA VAL A 227 -11.60 -4.31 -10.64
C VAL A 227 -10.37 -5.18 -10.33
N THR A 228 -9.60 -4.85 -9.28
CA THR A 228 -8.42 -5.65 -8.89
C THR A 228 -8.80 -7.07 -8.52
N LEU A 229 -10.01 -7.30 -7.98
CA LEU A 229 -10.52 -8.62 -7.65
C LEU A 229 -10.69 -9.48 -8.91
N ILE A 230 -11.25 -8.92 -9.97
CA ILE A 230 -11.38 -9.60 -11.27
C ILE A 230 -10.00 -9.88 -11.87
N LEU A 231 -9.12 -8.87 -11.88
CA LEU A 231 -7.78 -8.98 -12.46
C LEU A 231 -6.88 -9.95 -11.68
N ALA A 232 -7.05 -10.08 -10.36
CA ALA A 232 -6.33 -11.06 -9.55
C ALA A 232 -6.69 -12.49 -9.97
N VAL A 233 -7.98 -12.79 -10.19
CA VAL A 233 -8.39 -14.10 -10.70
C VAL A 233 -7.89 -14.32 -12.13
N LEU A 234 -7.94 -13.30 -13.00
CA LEU A 234 -7.37 -13.38 -14.34
C LEU A 234 -5.86 -13.62 -14.30
N TYR A 235 -5.13 -13.03 -13.36
CA TYR A 235 -3.70 -13.31 -13.18
C TYR A 235 -3.43 -14.80 -12.90
N LEU A 236 -4.23 -15.43 -12.05
CA LEU A 236 -4.12 -16.87 -11.77
C LEU A 236 -4.40 -17.74 -13.00
N LEU A 237 -5.28 -17.28 -13.89
CA LEU A 237 -5.66 -17.98 -15.12
C LEU A 237 -4.77 -17.66 -16.32
N ASP A 238 -3.82 -16.71 -16.18
CA ASP A 238 -3.02 -16.21 -17.29
C ASP A 238 -1.88 -17.17 -17.67
N LYS A 239 -2.07 -17.91 -18.76
CA LYS A 239 -1.05 -18.81 -19.30
C LYS A 239 0.14 -18.09 -19.98
N ASN A 240 0.06 -16.77 -20.22
CA ASN A 240 1.16 -16.00 -20.79
C ASN A 240 2.20 -15.59 -19.72
N ILE A 241 1.84 -15.71 -18.45
CA ILE A 241 2.75 -15.57 -17.30
C ILE A 241 3.22 -16.98 -16.92
N LYS A 242 4.51 -17.12 -16.66
CA LYS A 242 5.08 -18.41 -16.29
C LYS A 242 4.44 -18.95 -15.01
N LEU A 243 4.21 -20.24 -14.96
CA LEU A 243 3.60 -20.89 -13.81
C LEU A 243 4.40 -20.63 -12.52
N ARG A 244 5.75 -20.68 -12.58
CA ARG A 244 6.61 -20.38 -11.43
C ARG A 244 6.40 -18.97 -10.90
N GLU A 245 6.30 -17.98 -11.79
CA GLU A 245 6.07 -16.59 -11.42
C GLU A 245 4.67 -16.41 -10.79
N ARG A 246 3.64 -17.01 -11.42
CA ARG A 246 2.29 -16.97 -10.86
C ARG A 246 2.23 -17.58 -9.47
N ILE A 247 2.82 -18.76 -9.28
CA ILE A 247 2.85 -19.44 -7.99
C ILE A 247 3.63 -18.62 -6.96
N ALA A 248 4.83 -18.14 -7.30
CA ALA A 248 5.69 -17.42 -6.36
C ALA A 248 5.07 -16.08 -5.91
N LYS A 249 4.54 -15.26 -6.83
CA LYS A 249 3.86 -14.00 -6.47
C LYS A 249 2.58 -14.26 -5.69
N THR A 250 1.80 -15.27 -6.07
CA THR A 250 0.59 -15.65 -5.33
C THR A 250 0.92 -16.16 -3.93
N ALA A 251 1.95 -16.97 -3.78
CA ALA A 251 2.40 -17.44 -2.47
C ALA A 251 2.83 -16.28 -1.57
N LEU A 252 3.55 -15.28 -2.11
CA LEU A 252 3.90 -14.07 -1.37
C LEU A 252 2.65 -13.26 -1.00
N LEU A 253 1.69 -13.11 -1.92
CA LEU A 253 0.44 -12.41 -1.64
C LEU A 253 -0.37 -13.11 -0.54
N VAL A 254 -0.44 -14.46 -0.59
CA VAL A 254 -1.09 -15.28 0.45
C VAL A 254 -0.35 -15.18 1.78
N LEU A 255 0.98 -15.19 1.78
CA LEU A 255 1.77 -14.98 2.99
C LEU A 255 1.44 -13.64 3.66
N LEU A 256 1.39 -12.55 2.88
CA LEU A 256 0.99 -11.24 3.38
C LEU A 256 -0.45 -11.23 3.91
N TYR A 257 -1.37 -11.90 3.20
CA TYR A 257 -2.76 -12.02 3.61
C TYR A 257 -2.90 -12.79 4.94
N VAL A 258 -2.23 -13.93 5.07
CA VAL A 258 -2.22 -14.71 6.32
C VAL A 258 -1.54 -13.94 7.45
N SER A 259 -0.56 -13.08 7.13
CA SER A 259 0.11 -12.23 8.11
C SER A 259 -0.80 -11.17 8.74
N PHE A 260 -1.92 -10.82 8.09
CA PHE A 260 -2.92 -9.94 8.70
C PHE A 260 -3.61 -10.59 9.90
N ASP A 261 -3.76 -11.89 9.89
CA ASP A 261 -4.57 -12.64 10.86
C ASP A 261 -3.74 -13.42 11.89
N VAL A 262 -2.56 -13.91 11.52
CA VAL A 262 -1.70 -14.69 12.42
C VAL A 262 -0.83 -13.78 13.27
N ASN A 263 -1.03 -13.82 14.61
CA ASN A 263 -0.34 -12.94 15.57
C ASN A 263 1.19 -12.95 15.45
N VAL A 264 1.80 -14.13 15.25
CA VAL A 264 3.26 -14.26 15.11
C VAL A 264 3.78 -13.60 13.84
N LEU A 265 3.08 -13.78 12.71
CA LEU A 265 3.47 -13.15 11.45
C LEU A 265 3.27 -11.63 11.52
N ASN A 266 2.16 -11.22 12.11
CA ASN A 266 1.86 -9.80 12.36
C ASN A 266 2.95 -9.16 13.23
N TYR A 267 3.36 -9.81 14.32
CA TYR A 267 4.46 -9.40 15.20
C TYR A 267 5.78 -9.21 14.44
N ILE A 268 6.12 -10.14 13.52
CA ILE A 268 7.34 -10.02 12.70
C ILE A 268 7.26 -8.76 11.81
N TRP A 269 6.11 -8.53 11.13
CA TRP A 269 5.93 -7.36 10.28
C TRP A 269 6.00 -6.05 11.06
N HIS A 270 5.59 -6.05 12.32
CA HIS A 270 5.60 -4.88 13.19
C HIS A 270 6.93 -4.67 13.94
N GLY A 271 8.03 -5.22 13.44
CA GLY A 271 9.36 -5.01 14.02
C GLY A 271 9.58 -5.75 15.36
N PHE A 272 9.02 -6.93 15.47
CA PHE A 272 9.07 -7.79 16.64
C PHE A 272 8.42 -7.20 17.89
N HIS A 273 7.30 -6.51 17.70
CA HIS A 273 6.43 -6.11 18.80
C HIS A 273 4.95 -6.28 18.43
N VAL A 274 4.10 -6.34 19.45
CA VAL A 274 2.64 -6.43 19.28
C VAL A 274 2.13 -5.09 18.77
N GLN A 275 1.27 -5.13 17.73
CA GLN A 275 0.63 -3.91 17.24
C GLN A 275 -0.24 -3.28 18.33
N ASN A 276 -0.17 -1.98 18.46
CA ASN A 276 -0.99 -1.18 19.37
C ASN A 276 -1.66 -0.07 18.56
N GLY A 277 -2.99 -0.15 18.40
CA GLY A 277 -3.74 0.71 17.49
C GLY A 277 -3.27 0.63 16.03
N LEU A 278 -3.95 1.26 15.12
CA LEU A 278 -3.60 1.35 13.69
C LEU A 278 -3.13 0.00 13.10
N PRO A 279 -4.04 -0.98 12.97
CA PRO A 279 -3.68 -2.36 12.65
C PRO A 279 -3.10 -2.52 11.25
N ASN A 280 -2.33 -3.60 11.06
CA ASN A 280 -1.86 -4.05 9.74
C ASN A 280 -1.12 -2.99 8.91
N ARG A 281 -0.18 -2.29 9.53
CA ARG A 281 0.58 -1.17 8.93
C ARG A 281 1.37 -1.54 7.68
N PHE A 282 1.53 -2.82 7.35
CA PHE A 282 2.17 -3.32 6.14
C PHE A 282 1.19 -3.57 4.97
N ALA A 283 -0.11 -3.27 5.12
CA ALA A 283 -1.11 -3.56 4.09
C ALA A 283 -0.85 -2.81 2.75
N PHE A 284 -0.15 -1.67 2.76
CA PHE A 284 0.27 -1.00 1.52
C PHE A 284 1.17 -1.86 0.64
N ILE A 285 1.96 -2.76 1.24
CA ILE A 285 2.81 -3.74 0.52
C ILE A 285 1.92 -4.76 -0.20
N TYR A 286 0.91 -5.27 0.50
CA TYR A 286 -0.07 -6.20 -0.09
C TYR A 286 -0.80 -5.56 -1.27
N ILE A 287 -1.29 -4.32 -1.10
CA ILE A 287 -1.97 -3.55 -2.15
C ILE A 287 -1.06 -3.41 -3.37
N PHE A 288 0.18 -2.97 -3.18
CA PHE A 288 1.07 -2.72 -4.31
C PHE A 288 1.45 -4.02 -5.04
N LEU A 289 1.69 -5.12 -4.32
CA LEU A 289 1.92 -6.43 -4.92
C LEU A 289 0.69 -6.90 -5.72
N MET A 290 -0.51 -6.78 -5.15
CA MET A 290 -1.77 -7.11 -5.83
C MET A 290 -1.96 -6.27 -7.10
N LEU A 291 -1.69 -4.97 -7.05
CA LEU A 291 -1.75 -4.09 -8.21
C LEU A 291 -0.72 -4.47 -9.29
N THR A 292 0.49 -4.92 -8.92
CA THR A 292 1.45 -5.39 -9.91
C THR A 292 0.99 -6.66 -10.62
N MET A 293 0.37 -7.59 -9.89
CA MET A 293 -0.22 -8.80 -10.47
C MET A 293 -1.42 -8.46 -11.36
N ALA A 294 -2.29 -7.57 -10.90
CA ALA A 294 -3.43 -7.09 -11.68
C ALA A 294 -2.99 -6.36 -12.97
N PHE A 295 -1.93 -5.56 -12.91
CA PHE A 295 -1.36 -4.90 -14.08
C PHE A 295 -0.78 -5.90 -15.08
N ASP A 296 -0.09 -6.94 -14.63
CA ASP A 296 0.42 -8.01 -15.49
C ASP A 296 -0.74 -8.73 -16.22
N ALA A 297 -1.85 -9.03 -15.52
CA ALA A 297 -3.05 -9.58 -16.14
C ALA A 297 -3.69 -8.61 -17.15
N TRP A 298 -3.81 -7.32 -16.79
CA TRP A 298 -4.33 -6.28 -17.69
C TRP A 298 -3.59 -6.22 -19.02
N ARG A 299 -2.26 -6.33 -19.00
CA ARG A 299 -1.43 -6.31 -20.22
C ARG A 299 -1.78 -7.43 -21.20
N HIS A 300 -2.33 -8.52 -20.71
CA HIS A 300 -2.75 -9.68 -21.49
C HIS A 300 -4.26 -9.74 -21.73
N MET A 301 -5.01 -8.68 -21.41
CA MET A 301 -6.48 -8.64 -21.49
C MET A 301 -7.02 -9.13 -22.83
N HIS A 302 -6.36 -8.79 -23.93
CA HIS A 302 -6.75 -9.21 -25.29
C HIS A 302 -6.55 -10.70 -25.57
N LYS A 303 -5.87 -11.45 -24.72
CA LYS A 303 -5.58 -12.88 -24.88
C LYS A 303 -6.52 -13.80 -24.10
N PHE A 304 -7.23 -13.26 -23.10
CA PHE A 304 -8.14 -14.08 -22.30
C PHE A 304 -9.33 -14.56 -23.13
N LYS A 305 -9.76 -15.78 -22.85
CA LYS A 305 -11.00 -16.34 -23.40
C LYS A 305 -12.20 -15.81 -22.62
N VAL A 306 -13.37 -15.79 -23.26
CA VAL A 306 -14.63 -15.34 -22.64
C VAL A 306 -14.91 -16.07 -21.33
N TRP A 307 -14.74 -17.40 -21.29
CA TRP A 307 -14.98 -18.18 -20.08
C TRP A 307 -14.05 -17.79 -18.90
N GLN A 308 -12.80 -17.36 -19.19
CA GLN A 308 -11.88 -16.89 -18.15
C GLN A 308 -12.37 -15.58 -17.53
N ILE A 309 -12.89 -14.67 -18.35
CA ILE A 309 -13.46 -13.40 -17.87
C ILE A 309 -14.72 -13.67 -17.07
N LEU A 310 -15.59 -14.57 -17.54
CA LEU A 310 -16.81 -14.97 -16.81
C LEU A 310 -16.48 -15.58 -15.46
N LEU A 311 -15.50 -16.49 -15.40
CA LEU A 311 -15.06 -17.09 -14.13
C LEU A 311 -14.43 -16.04 -13.19
N ALA A 312 -13.61 -15.15 -13.75
CA ALA A 312 -12.95 -14.10 -12.98
C ALA A 312 -13.93 -13.06 -12.43
N MET A 313 -15.05 -12.84 -13.10
CA MET A 313 -16.14 -12.01 -12.62
C MET A 313 -17.01 -12.76 -11.59
N ALA A 314 -17.33 -14.03 -11.88
CA ALA A 314 -18.24 -14.82 -11.06
C ALA A 314 -17.69 -15.09 -9.64
N ALA A 315 -16.39 -15.31 -9.49
CA ALA A 315 -15.79 -15.63 -8.18
C ALA A 315 -15.94 -14.48 -7.17
N PRO A 316 -15.47 -13.23 -7.43
CA PRO A 316 -15.66 -12.13 -6.50
C PRO A 316 -17.13 -11.70 -6.37
N LEU A 317 -17.93 -11.87 -7.44
CA LEU A 317 -19.36 -11.57 -7.41
C LEU A 317 -20.11 -12.52 -6.47
N ALA A 318 -19.84 -13.82 -6.57
CA ALA A 318 -20.44 -14.81 -5.68
C ALA A 318 -20.05 -14.56 -4.22
N PHE A 319 -18.80 -14.20 -3.97
CA PHE A 319 -18.34 -13.84 -2.63
C PHE A 319 -19.05 -12.57 -2.10
N ALA A 320 -19.17 -11.52 -2.92
CA ALA A 320 -19.86 -10.29 -2.53
C ALA A 320 -21.34 -10.52 -2.23
N ILE A 321 -22.03 -11.33 -3.06
CA ILE A 321 -23.43 -11.72 -2.81
C ILE A 321 -23.55 -12.56 -1.53
N TYR A 322 -22.66 -13.54 -1.35
CA TYR A 322 -22.63 -14.35 -0.14
C TYR A 322 -22.44 -13.48 1.10
N SER A 323 -21.51 -12.54 1.08
CA SER A 323 -21.24 -11.61 2.16
C SER A 323 -22.47 -10.72 2.48
N ALA A 324 -23.15 -10.22 1.44
CA ALA A 324 -24.36 -9.41 1.60
C ALA A 324 -25.52 -10.19 2.23
N VAL A 325 -25.71 -11.47 1.82
CA VAL A 325 -26.79 -12.32 2.31
C VAL A 325 -26.55 -12.79 3.75
N THR A 326 -25.31 -13.08 4.09
CA THR A 326 -24.95 -13.60 5.43
C THR A 326 -24.66 -12.52 6.45
N GLY A 327 -24.63 -11.22 6.04
CA GLY A 327 -24.23 -10.11 6.92
C GLY A 327 -22.76 -10.19 7.34
N LEU A 328 -21.95 -10.87 6.55
CA LEU A 328 -20.56 -11.12 6.88
C LEU A 328 -19.78 -9.81 6.98
N GLY A 329 -19.12 -9.60 8.12
CA GLY A 329 -18.34 -8.39 8.37
C GLY A 329 -19.17 -7.22 8.91
N GLU A 330 -20.46 -7.41 9.21
CA GLU A 330 -21.34 -6.38 9.81
C GLU A 330 -21.41 -5.07 9.00
N ARG A 331 -21.39 -5.19 7.65
CA ARG A 331 -21.36 -4.03 6.74
C ARG A 331 -22.74 -3.60 6.33
N GLU A 332 -22.87 -2.31 6.06
CA GLU A 332 -24.06 -1.74 5.47
C GLU A 332 -24.35 -2.35 4.09
N LEU A 333 -25.62 -2.61 3.80
CA LEU A 333 -26.04 -3.27 2.56
C LEU A 333 -25.59 -2.51 1.29
N TYR A 334 -25.52 -1.17 1.38
CA TYR A 334 -25.07 -0.35 0.24
C TYR A 334 -23.61 -0.61 -0.14
N THR A 335 -22.74 -0.98 0.81
CA THR A 335 -21.33 -1.33 0.56
C THR A 335 -21.22 -2.50 -0.41
N TYR A 336 -22.00 -3.55 -0.15
CA TYR A 336 -22.05 -4.71 -1.05
C TYR A 336 -22.74 -4.37 -2.36
N GLY A 337 -23.81 -3.57 -2.34
CA GLY A 337 -24.53 -3.15 -3.53
C GLY A 337 -23.64 -2.40 -4.53
N ILE A 338 -22.85 -1.44 -4.05
CA ILE A 338 -21.88 -0.70 -4.88
C ILE A 338 -20.81 -1.65 -5.42
N THR A 339 -20.24 -2.52 -4.57
CA THR A 339 -19.20 -3.48 -4.99
C THR A 339 -19.72 -4.42 -6.06
N ILE A 340 -20.93 -4.98 -5.90
CA ILE A 340 -21.59 -5.86 -6.88
C ILE A 340 -21.83 -5.10 -8.20
N GLY A 341 -22.35 -3.88 -8.12
CA GLY A 341 -22.58 -3.03 -9.30
C GLY A 341 -21.29 -2.75 -10.08
N LEU A 342 -20.20 -2.41 -9.39
CA LEU A 342 -18.90 -2.17 -10.00
C LEU A 342 -18.30 -3.45 -10.60
N LEU A 343 -18.41 -4.60 -9.94
CA LEU A 343 -17.96 -5.90 -10.48
C LEU A 343 -18.68 -6.24 -11.78
N ILE A 344 -20.00 -6.04 -11.83
CA ILE A 344 -20.79 -6.25 -13.04
C ILE A 344 -20.37 -5.28 -14.14
N LEU A 345 -20.21 -4.00 -13.83
CA LEU A 345 -19.85 -2.97 -14.80
C LEU A 345 -18.48 -3.22 -15.44
N TYR A 346 -17.45 -3.51 -14.63
CA TYR A 346 -16.12 -3.85 -15.12
C TYR A 346 -16.12 -5.16 -15.91
N GLY A 347 -16.77 -6.19 -15.39
CA GLY A 347 -16.86 -7.49 -16.05
C GLY A 347 -17.57 -7.40 -17.41
N MET A 348 -18.66 -6.66 -17.49
CA MET A 348 -19.38 -6.40 -18.75
C MET A 348 -18.53 -5.61 -19.75
N ALA A 349 -17.81 -4.59 -19.31
CA ALA A 349 -16.89 -3.83 -20.18
C ALA A 349 -15.81 -4.75 -20.77
N MET A 350 -15.23 -5.63 -19.94
CA MET A 350 -14.22 -6.63 -20.37
C MET A 350 -14.82 -7.65 -21.36
N LEU A 351 -16.05 -8.14 -21.12
CA LEU A 351 -16.74 -9.07 -22.02
C LEU A 351 -17.08 -8.42 -23.36
N ILE A 352 -17.64 -7.20 -23.37
CA ILE A 352 -17.98 -6.48 -24.58
C ILE A 352 -16.73 -6.23 -25.43
N TYR A 353 -15.63 -5.82 -24.79
CA TYR A 353 -14.33 -5.68 -25.45
C TYR A 353 -13.86 -7.00 -26.04
N ARG A 354 -13.94 -8.09 -25.29
CA ARG A 354 -13.45 -9.41 -25.72
C ARG A 354 -14.28 -10.02 -26.84
N LEU A 355 -15.57 -9.71 -26.89
CA LEU A 355 -16.49 -10.11 -27.99
C LEU A 355 -16.29 -9.26 -29.27
N GLY A 356 -15.34 -8.34 -29.27
CA GLY A 356 -15.05 -7.47 -30.41
C GLY A 356 -16.08 -6.37 -30.66
N LYS A 357 -17.00 -6.13 -29.72
CA LYS A 357 -18.06 -5.12 -29.82
C LYS A 357 -17.63 -3.75 -29.29
N MET A 358 -16.40 -3.61 -28.80
CA MET A 358 -15.84 -2.35 -28.30
C MET A 358 -14.43 -2.16 -28.84
N HIS A 359 -14.15 -0.99 -29.38
CA HIS A 359 -12.79 -0.63 -29.85
C HIS A 359 -11.83 -0.51 -28.66
N ARG A 360 -10.57 -0.88 -28.87
CA ARG A 360 -9.54 -0.95 -27.81
C ARG A 360 -9.37 0.37 -27.06
N GLU A 361 -9.36 1.50 -27.76
CA GLU A 361 -9.15 2.80 -27.11
C GLU A 361 -10.40 3.25 -26.33
N VAL A 362 -11.60 2.93 -26.82
CA VAL A 362 -12.85 3.16 -26.08
C VAL A 362 -12.87 2.34 -24.79
N PHE A 363 -12.47 1.07 -24.86
CA PHE A 363 -12.37 0.21 -23.69
C PHE A 363 -11.38 0.76 -22.65
N ARG A 364 -10.21 1.21 -23.08
CA ARG A 364 -9.20 1.82 -22.21
C ARG A 364 -9.68 3.11 -21.57
N SER A 365 -10.32 3.99 -22.36
CA SER A 365 -10.86 5.25 -21.85
C SER A 365 -12.00 5.02 -20.87
N LEU A 366 -12.90 4.09 -21.16
CA LEU A 366 -13.96 3.68 -20.23
C LEU A 366 -13.40 3.13 -18.94
N PHE A 367 -12.40 2.25 -19.02
CA PHE A 367 -11.76 1.67 -17.86
C PHE A 367 -11.06 2.73 -17.00
N PHE A 368 -10.34 3.66 -17.64
CA PHE A 368 -9.72 4.79 -16.95
C PHE A 368 -10.77 5.64 -16.24
N PHE A 369 -11.84 6.00 -16.92
CA PHE A 369 -12.90 6.82 -16.35
C PHE A 369 -13.55 6.13 -15.14
N LEU A 370 -13.93 4.86 -15.28
CA LEU A 370 -14.55 4.09 -14.20
C LEU A 370 -13.63 4.00 -12.99
N ALA A 371 -12.36 3.65 -13.19
CA ALA A 371 -11.41 3.54 -12.10
C ALA A 371 -11.09 4.89 -11.44
N ALA A 372 -11.01 5.97 -12.22
CA ALA A 372 -10.80 7.31 -11.67
C ALA A 372 -12.00 7.76 -10.83
N VAL A 373 -13.22 7.57 -11.34
CA VAL A 373 -14.45 7.91 -10.59
C VAL A 373 -14.55 7.06 -9.32
N GLU A 374 -14.32 5.76 -9.42
CA GLU A 374 -14.33 4.85 -8.26
C GLU A 374 -13.36 5.31 -7.18
N MET A 375 -12.08 5.50 -7.55
CA MET A 375 -11.03 5.80 -6.57
C MET A 375 -11.16 7.21 -5.98
N VAL A 376 -11.57 8.20 -6.77
CA VAL A 376 -11.83 9.56 -6.28
C VAL A 376 -13.04 9.58 -5.34
N SER A 377 -14.13 8.91 -5.71
CA SER A 377 -15.32 8.80 -4.85
C SER A 377 -14.99 8.09 -3.53
N TYR A 378 -14.20 7.00 -3.61
CA TYR A 378 -13.72 6.29 -2.44
C TYR A 378 -12.84 7.17 -1.54
N ALA A 379 -11.91 7.93 -2.12
CA ALA A 379 -11.05 8.81 -1.35
C ALA A 379 -11.83 9.94 -0.65
N ILE A 380 -12.79 10.54 -1.33
CA ILE A 380 -13.70 11.54 -0.73
C ILE A 380 -14.44 10.93 0.45
N PHE A 381 -15.07 9.77 0.24
CA PHE A 381 -15.79 9.06 1.28
C PHE A 381 -14.89 8.72 2.47
N GLY A 382 -13.68 8.19 2.22
CA GLY A 382 -12.72 7.81 3.25
C GLY A 382 -12.23 9.00 4.09
N VAL A 383 -12.01 10.16 3.47
CA VAL A 383 -11.66 11.38 4.20
C VAL A 383 -12.81 11.82 5.12
N PHE A 384 -14.06 11.73 4.66
CA PHE A 384 -15.22 12.03 5.52
C PHE A 384 -15.34 11.06 6.70
N CYS A 385 -15.06 9.76 6.50
CA CYS A 385 -15.09 8.76 7.57
C CYS A 385 -14.02 9.01 8.65
N ASN A 386 -12.87 9.57 8.27
CA ASN A 386 -11.78 9.90 9.21
C ASN A 386 -12.11 11.11 10.12
N GLY A 387 -13.16 11.83 9.82
CA GLY A 387 -13.51 13.07 10.52
C GLY A 387 -12.63 14.24 10.11
N THR A 388 -13.15 15.44 10.24
CA THR A 388 -12.43 16.68 9.90
C THR A 388 -12.71 17.73 10.96
N VAL A 389 -11.70 18.56 11.25
CA VAL A 389 -11.85 19.74 12.08
C VAL A 389 -12.09 20.96 11.20
N GLY A 390 -13.12 21.73 11.51
CA GLY A 390 -13.42 22.97 10.78
C GLY A 390 -12.27 23.98 10.94
N ARG A 391 -11.93 24.71 9.86
CA ARG A 391 -10.89 25.73 9.90
C ARG A 391 -11.16 26.84 10.92
N SER A 392 -12.43 27.23 11.09
CA SER A 392 -12.84 28.19 12.12
C SER A 392 -12.53 27.69 13.53
N THR A 393 -12.89 26.45 13.85
CA THR A 393 -12.61 25.81 15.14
C THR A 393 -11.11 25.82 15.45
N TYR A 394 -10.28 25.41 14.47
CA TYR A 394 -8.83 25.42 14.62
C TYR A 394 -8.29 26.85 14.87
N LEU A 395 -8.76 27.85 14.13
CA LEU A 395 -8.31 29.24 14.31
C LEU A 395 -8.74 29.80 15.69
N ASP A 396 -9.92 29.49 16.16
CA ASP A 396 -10.40 29.90 17.47
C ASP A 396 -9.58 29.28 18.61
N GLU A 397 -9.20 27.99 18.46
CA GLU A 397 -8.29 27.31 19.38
C GLU A 397 -6.90 27.93 19.39
N GLN A 398 -6.35 28.30 18.22
CA GLN A 398 -5.04 28.99 18.13
C GLN A 398 -5.08 30.35 18.82
N ILE A 399 -6.12 31.17 18.59
CA ILE A 399 -6.30 32.45 19.23
C ILE A 399 -6.41 32.29 20.75
N ALA A 400 -7.14 31.27 21.23
CA ALA A 400 -7.26 30.97 22.64
C ALA A 400 -5.92 30.58 23.26
N TYR A 401 -5.11 29.79 22.55
CA TYR A 401 -3.77 29.37 22.96
C TYR A 401 -2.82 30.57 23.06
N GLU A 402 -2.76 31.42 22.03
CA GLU A 402 -1.94 32.61 21.99
C GLU A 402 -2.22 33.55 23.19
N LYS A 403 -3.52 33.82 23.45
CA LYS A 403 -3.93 34.64 24.61
C LYS A 403 -3.53 34.03 25.95
N THR A 404 -3.52 32.70 26.06
CA THR A 404 -3.10 31.99 27.28
C THR A 404 -1.60 32.11 27.51
N THR A 405 -0.81 31.98 26.42
CA THR A 405 0.65 32.09 26.46
C THR A 405 1.08 33.51 26.83
N GLU A 406 0.49 34.53 26.19
CA GLU A 406 0.76 35.94 26.52
C GLU A 406 0.47 36.30 27.99
N ARG A 407 -0.62 35.70 28.54
CA ARG A 407 -0.93 35.87 29.97
C ARG A 407 0.07 35.20 30.90
N GLN A 408 0.70 34.12 30.49
CA GLN A 408 1.73 33.43 31.26
C GLN A 408 3.05 34.22 31.21
N GLU A 409 3.46 34.71 30.04
CA GLU A 409 4.65 35.50 29.85
C GLU A 409 4.56 36.88 30.54
N GLY A 410 3.38 37.49 30.57
CA GLY A 410 3.16 38.76 31.28
C GLY A 410 3.05 38.64 32.81
N ARG A 411 3.13 37.42 33.37
CA ARG A 411 3.16 37.15 34.82
C ARG A 411 4.59 36.81 35.32
N GLN A 412 5.57 36.71 34.45
CA GLN A 412 6.98 36.61 34.76
C GLN A 412 7.65 38.00 34.71
#